data_9d62433d2c11ba6664415c993d4f54fc
#
_entry.id   9d62433d2c11ba6664415c993d4f54fc
#
_cell.length_a   1.000
_cell.length_b   1.000
_cell.length_c   1.000
_cell.angle_alpha   90.00
_cell.angle_beta   90.00
_cell.angle_gamma   90.00
#
_symmetry.space_group_name_H-M   'P 1'
#
loop_
_entity.id
_entity.type
_entity.pdbx_description
1 polymer ?
#
loop_
_entity_poly.entity_id
_entity_poly.type
_entity_poly.pdbx_seq_one_letter_code
_entity_poly.pdbx_strand_id
1 'polypeptide(L)'
;MRLIDICKRELLNSVKDPKRLLFLMGALWAYFLIFGALYLPGMVRDIPLVIYDADQTALSRQLVQEIQDNDAFVCQLEADTEEAMLKSLAEKETFVAVEIPADFSKEVRNGRYSNVMFMVNGSNMVFTSMSGLALQDTVNAFSDKVAVKQMALRTGVNNERLSQKLTPVSFNWRILNNPTQSYLLFFCVGLALTAFQTGTLMTVGAAVHQDLTEFKLLEGTPLPRLLLGKFIALWLLAQCSFIPFLLWGKDIWGINMHCSFWDIYLLGAVGSGAFICLGLGLAPYFKDEMNYIRACLLYVVPAFLLSGYTWPLFAMPDYMQWFAKVFFPITWFITPARSLVLSGATEHYGLN
;
A
#
# COMPACT_ATOMS: atom_id res chain seq x y z
N MET A 1 21.84 17.24 37.33
CA MET A 1 21.26 18.21 36.35
C MET A 1 19.75 18.34 36.56
N ARG A 2 19.17 19.53 36.26
CA ARG A 2 17.70 19.70 36.23
C ARG A 2 17.13 19.07 34.97
N LEU A 3 15.86 18.64 34.98
CA LEU A 3 15.18 18.04 33.83
C LEU A 3 15.26 18.92 32.56
N ILE A 4 15.04 20.22 32.74
CA ILE A 4 15.09 21.19 31.63
C ILE A 4 16.48 21.28 31.01
N ASP A 5 17.55 21.17 31.82
CA ASP A 5 18.93 21.25 31.33
C ASP A 5 19.27 20.01 30.48
N ILE A 6 18.76 18.84 30.88
CA ILE A 6 18.92 17.60 30.11
C ILE A 6 18.17 17.71 28.77
N CYS A 7 16.93 18.18 28.81
CA CYS A 7 16.12 18.37 27.60
C CYS A 7 16.78 19.36 26.62
N LYS A 8 17.22 20.53 27.10
CA LYS A 8 17.92 21.52 26.27
C LYS A 8 19.20 20.96 25.68
N ARG A 9 20.03 20.26 26.48
CA ARG A 9 21.26 19.63 26.02
C ARG A 9 20.94 18.63 24.88
N GLU A 10 19.96 17.76 25.08
CA GLU A 10 19.61 16.75 24.08
C GLU A 10 19.07 17.37 22.79
N LEU A 11 18.24 18.41 22.89
CA LEU A 11 17.76 19.16 21.73
C LEU A 11 18.93 19.81 20.96
N LEU A 12 19.84 20.49 21.67
CA LEU A 12 21.00 21.12 21.05
C LEU A 12 21.95 20.11 20.39
N ASN A 13 22.20 18.98 21.06
CA ASN A 13 23.03 17.91 20.50
C ASN A 13 22.40 17.32 19.24
N SER A 14 21.10 17.06 19.28
CA SER A 14 20.38 16.49 18.13
C SER A 14 20.31 17.45 16.94
N VAL A 15 20.13 18.74 17.17
CA VAL A 15 20.13 19.76 16.09
C VAL A 15 21.54 19.98 15.51
N LYS A 16 22.59 19.86 16.33
CA LYS A 16 23.97 19.98 15.86
C LYS A 16 24.50 18.75 15.14
N ASP A 17 23.90 17.61 15.38
CA ASP A 17 24.31 16.35 14.75
C ASP A 17 23.53 16.12 13.44
N PRO A 18 24.16 16.29 12.26
CA PRO A 18 23.50 16.14 10.98
C PRO A 18 22.97 14.72 10.74
N LYS A 19 23.57 13.70 11.35
CA LYS A 19 23.11 12.31 11.24
C LYS A 19 21.76 12.14 11.91
N ARG A 20 21.56 12.69 13.11
CA ARG A 20 20.29 12.61 13.83
C ARG A 20 19.17 13.35 13.11
N LEU A 21 19.47 14.54 12.56
CA LEU A 21 18.51 15.26 11.74
C LEU A 21 18.15 14.48 10.47
N LEU A 22 19.15 13.90 9.80
CA LEU A 22 18.94 13.09 8.61
C LEU A 22 18.07 11.87 8.92
N PHE A 23 18.33 11.16 10.02
CA PHE A 23 17.51 10.00 10.39
C PHE A 23 16.08 10.42 10.72
N LEU A 24 15.89 11.42 11.54
CA LEU A 24 14.57 11.80 12.04
C LEU A 24 13.71 12.50 10.99
N MET A 25 14.28 13.46 10.27
CA MET A 25 13.56 14.23 9.26
C MET A 25 13.71 13.60 7.87
N GLY A 26 14.94 13.21 7.51
CA GLY A 26 15.25 12.73 6.18
C GLY A 26 14.59 11.40 5.85
N ALA A 27 14.53 10.45 6.78
CA ALA A 27 13.96 9.14 6.51
C ALA A 27 12.46 9.21 6.14
N LEU A 28 11.66 9.92 6.94
CA LEU A 28 10.23 10.13 6.68
C LEU A 28 9.99 10.74 5.30
N TRP A 29 10.65 11.88 5.04
CA TRP A 29 10.45 12.62 3.80
C TRP A 29 11.03 11.93 2.58
N ALA A 30 12.20 11.28 2.70
CA ALA A 30 12.79 10.52 1.60
C ALA A 30 11.88 9.38 1.15
N TYR A 31 11.36 8.59 2.08
CA TYR A 31 10.42 7.53 1.74
C TYR A 31 9.13 8.07 1.15
N PHE A 32 8.58 9.11 1.74
CA PHE A 32 7.36 9.73 1.24
C PHE A 32 7.52 10.29 -0.19
N LEU A 33 8.63 10.96 -0.48
CA LEU A 33 8.88 11.51 -1.80
C LEU A 33 9.24 10.43 -2.82
N ILE A 34 10.10 9.47 -2.47
CA ILE A 34 10.51 8.40 -3.39
C ILE A 34 9.33 7.49 -3.72
N PHE A 35 8.62 7.00 -2.72
CA PHE A 35 7.49 6.10 -2.96
C PHE A 35 6.26 6.83 -3.49
N GLY A 36 6.07 8.10 -3.13
CA GLY A 36 5.05 8.94 -3.73
C GLY A 36 5.28 9.14 -5.22
N ALA A 37 6.51 9.44 -5.63
CA ALA A 37 6.87 9.55 -7.05
C ALA A 37 6.76 8.20 -7.78
N LEU A 38 7.18 7.09 -7.13
CA LEU A 38 7.09 5.75 -7.70
C LEU A 38 5.63 5.33 -7.96
N TYR A 39 4.73 5.61 -7.02
CA TYR A 39 3.33 5.22 -7.12
C TYR A 39 2.41 6.32 -7.67
N LEU A 40 2.98 7.43 -8.18
CA LEU A 40 2.21 8.55 -8.74
C LEU A 40 1.20 8.14 -9.82
N PRO A 41 1.50 7.15 -10.72
CA PRO A 41 0.52 6.68 -11.69
C PRO A 41 -0.74 6.06 -11.06
N GLY A 42 -0.67 5.71 -9.77
CA GLY A 42 -1.78 5.18 -8.97
C GLY A 42 -2.07 3.73 -9.26
N MET A 43 -2.37 3.37 -10.51
CA MET A 43 -2.64 2.00 -10.97
C MET A 43 -1.58 1.55 -11.96
N VAL A 44 -1.39 0.24 -12.03
CA VAL A 44 -0.59 -0.37 -13.09
C VAL A 44 -1.39 -0.32 -14.39
N ARG A 45 -0.79 0.26 -15.42
CA ARG A 45 -1.31 0.33 -16.79
C ARG A 45 -0.36 -0.37 -17.74
N ASP A 46 -0.77 -0.49 -18.99
CA ASP A 46 0.05 -1.04 -20.05
C ASP A 46 0.56 -2.45 -19.75
N ILE A 47 -0.31 -3.31 -19.14
CA ILE A 47 0.04 -4.71 -18.87
C ILE A 47 0.16 -5.44 -20.21
N PRO A 48 1.33 -6.05 -20.50
CA PRO A 48 1.54 -6.77 -21.75
C PRO A 48 0.57 -7.92 -21.93
N LEU A 49 -0.23 -7.86 -23.00
CA LEU A 49 -1.29 -8.79 -23.32
C LEU A 49 -1.02 -9.47 -24.66
N VAL A 50 -1.29 -10.77 -24.76
CA VAL A 50 -1.42 -11.52 -26.01
C VAL A 50 -2.85 -11.98 -26.19
N ILE A 51 -3.39 -11.86 -27.40
CA ILE A 51 -4.73 -12.35 -27.76
C ILE A 51 -4.61 -13.42 -28.85
N TYR A 52 -5.30 -14.56 -28.64
CA TYR A 52 -5.51 -15.58 -29.65
C TYR A 52 -7.00 -15.65 -29.97
N ASP A 53 -7.39 -15.18 -31.17
CA ASP A 53 -8.76 -15.25 -31.68
C ASP A 53 -8.90 -16.41 -32.65
N ALA A 54 -9.38 -17.56 -32.16
CA ALA A 54 -9.61 -18.72 -32.99
C ALA A 54 -10.93 -18.65 -33.82
N ASP A 55 -11.86 -17.76 -33.45
CA ASP A 55 -13.13 -17.55 -34.13
C ASP A 55 -13.02 -16.69 -35.40
N GLN A 56 -12.14 -15.66 -35.37
CA GLN A 56 -11.83 -14.73 -36.47
C GLN A 56 -13.04 -14.08 -37.14
N THR A 57 -14.13 -13.92 -36.43
CA THR A 57 -15.38 -13.34 -36.94
C THR A 57 -15.48 -11.83 -36.63
N ALA A 58 -16.50 -11.17 -37.18
CA ALA A 58 -16.78 -9.77 -36.85
C ALA A 58 -17.15 -9.58 -35.38
N LEU A 59 -17.73 -10.58 -34.71
CA LEU A 59 -18.13 -10.50 -33.30
C LEU A 59 -16.93 -10.69 -32.36
N SER A 60 -16.04 -11.67 -32.66
CA SER A 60 -14.82 -11.87 -31.88
C SER A 60 -13.88 -10.66 -32.00
N ARG A 61 -13.73 -10.08 -33.20
CA ARG A 61 -12.95 -8.87 -33.42
C ARG A 61 -13.47 -7.67 -32.63
N GLN A 62 -14.79 -7.55 -32.44
CA GLN A 62 -15.35 -6.50 -31.57
C GLN A 62 -14.94 -6.70 -30.12
N LEU A 63 -14.92 -7.95 -29.63
CA LEU A 63 -14.42 -8.23 -28.28
C LEU A 63 -12.92 -7.93 -28.14
N VAL A 64 -12.11 -8.35 -29.15
CA VAL A 64 -10.69 -8.03 -29.21
C VAL A 64 -10.47 -6.52 -29.12
N GLN A 65 -11.22 -5.75 -29.91
CA GLN A 65 -11.13 -4.29 -29.89
C GLN A 65 -11.50 -3.69 -28.52
N GLU A 66 -12.56 -4.17 -27.86
CA GLU A 66 -12.94 -3.68 -26.53
C GLU A 66 -11.88 -4.01 -25.45
N ILE A 67 -11.18 -5.13 -25.61
CA ILE A 67 -10.08 -5.51 -24.72
C ILE A 67 -8.85 -4.62 -24.99
N GLN A 68 -8.54 -4.35 -26.27
CA GLN A 68 -7.43 -3.48 -26.68
C GLN A 68 -7.64 -2.01 -26.28
N ASP A 69 -8.89 -1.55 -26.32
CA ASP A 69 -9.27 -0.18 -25.91
C ASP A 69 -9.25 0.04 -24.39
N ASN A 70 -9.03 -1.01 -23.59
CA ASN A 70 -8.96 -0.89 -22.14
C ASN A 70 -7.56 -0.42 -21.71
N ASP A 71 -7.49 0.72 -21.00
CA ASP A 71 -6.27 1.36 -20.49
C ASP A 71 -5.37 0.46 -19.63
N ALA A 72 -5.88 -0.67 -19.13
CA ALA A 72 -5.10 -1.60 -18.33
C ALA A 72 -4.11 -2.41 -19.16
N PHE A 73 -4.33 -2.54 -20.49
CA PHE A 73 -3.59 -3.44 -21.34
C PHE A 73 -2.87 -2.74 -22.48
N VAL A 74 -1.71 -3.31 -22.85
CA VAL A 74 -1.06 -3.08 -24.15
C VAL A 74 -1.01 -4.41 -24.88
N CYS A 75 -1.76 -4.53 -25.97
CA CYS A 75 -1.68 -5.69 -26.83
C CYS A 75 -0.33 -5.67 -27.58
N GLN A 76 0.57 -6.56 -27.17
CA GLN A 76 1.89 -6.69 -27.79
C GLN A 76 1.89 -7.68 -28.97
N LEU A 77 1.00 -8.68 -28.92
CA LEU A 77 0.95 -9.74 -29.90
C LEU A 77 -0.49 -10.23 -30.10
N GLU A 78 -0.91 -10.32 -31.36
CA GLU A 78 -2.02 -11.16 -31.77
C GLU A 78 -1.43 -12.49 -32.26
N ALA A 79 -1.68 -13.56 -31.50
CA ALA A 79 -1.10 -14.87 -31.82
C ALA A 79 -1.94 -15.58 -32.88
N ASP A 80 -1.29 -16.16 -33.86
CA ASP A 80 -1.96 -16.97 -34.91
C ASP A 80 -2.30 -18.38 -34.43
N THR A 81 -1.64 -18.84 -33.35
CA THR A 81 -1.80 -20.18 -32.78
C THR A 81 -1.80 -20.14 -31.26
N GLU A 82 -2.49 -21.11 -30.65
CA GLU A 82 -2.47 -21.31 -29.20
C GLU A 82 -1.05 -21.54 -28.68
N GLU A 83 -0.22 -22.27 -29.43
CA GLU A 83 1.17 -22.54 -29.05
C GLU A 83 2.00 -21.25 -28.98
N ALA A 84 1.81 -20.33 -29.93
CA ALA A 84 2.49 -19.02 -29.94
C ALA A 84 2.06 -18.16 -28.73
N MET A 85 0.78 -18.17 -28.39
CA MET A 85 0.23 -17.50 -27.23
C MET A 85 0.84 -18.04 -25.93
N LEU A 86 0.83 -19.36 -25.75
CA LEU A 86 1.39 -20.04 -24.56
C LEU A 86 2.91 -19.83 -24.44
N LYS A 87 3.62 -19.82 -25.58
CA LYS A 87 5.05 -19.53 -25.64
C LYS A 87 5.37 -18.12 -25.18
N SER A 88 4.66 -17.11 -25.68
CA SER A 88 4.84 -15.70 -25.25
C SER A 88 4.63 -15.51 -23.75
N LEU A 89 3.63 -16.21 -23.17
CA LEU A 89 3.37 -16.22 -21.72
C LEU A 89 4.49 -16.92 -20.93
N ALA A 90 5.02 -18.03 -21.46
CA ALA A 90 6.11 -18.80 -20.82
C ALA A 90 7.45 -18.05 -20.87
N GLU A 91 7.75 -17.40 -21.97
CA GLU A 91 8.95 -16.57 -22.18
C GLU A 91 8.88 -15.21 -21.47
N LYS A 92 7.72 -14.90 -20.84
CA LYS A 92 7.45 -13.64 -20.13
C LYS A 92 7.50 -12.39 -21.04
N GLU A 93 7.28 -12.58 -22.31
CA GLU A 93 7.09 -11.44 -23.24
C GLU A 93 5.76 -10.76 -22.94
N THR A 94 4.74 -11.56 -22.58
CA THR A 94 3.44 -11.09 -22.11
C THR A 94 3.14 -11.63 -20.71
N PHE A 95 2.29 -10.92 -19.95
CA PHE A 95 1.86 -11.34 -18.61
C PHE A 95 0.44 -11.88 -18.59
N VAL A 96 -0.33 -11.53 -19.62
CA VAL A 96 -1.74 -11.86 -19.76
C VAL A 96 -1.97 -12.45 -21.13
N ALA A 97 -2.79 -13.50 -21.18
CA ALA A 97 -3.24 -14.10 -22.44
C ALA A 97 -4.76 -14.24 -22.43
N VAL A 98 -5.38 -13.95 -23.56
CA VAL A 98 -6.81 -14.14 -23.80
C VAL A 98 -7.01 -15.03 -25.00
N GLU A 99 -7.77 -16.10 -24.84
CA GLU A 99 -8.15 -17.00 -25.91
C GLU A 99 -9.65 -16.91 -26.17
N ILE A 100 -10.02 -16.63 -27.41
CA ILE A 100 -11.40 -16.63 -27.88
C ILE A 100 -11.60 -17.94 -28.68
N PRO A 101 -12.51 -18.86 -28.26
CA PRO A 101 -12.66 -20.15 -28.91
C PRO A 101 -13.30 -20.05 -30.31
N ALA A 102 -13.01 -21.02 -31.18
CA ALA A 102 -13.42 -21.01 -32.58
C ALA A 102 -14.95 -21.04 -32.82
N ASP A 103 -15.74 -21.42 -31.84
CA ASP A 103 -17.21 -21.44 -31.88
C ASP A 103 -17.87 -20.25 -31.18
N PHE A 104 -17.07 -19.25 -30.73
CA PHE A 104 -17.55 -18.10 -29.95
C PHE A 104 -18.77 -17.44 -30.56
N SER A 105 -18.70 -16.97 -31.79
CA SER A 105 -19.81 -16.28 -32.46
C SER A 105 -21.01 -17.15 -32.73
N LYS A 106 -20.80 -18.42 -33.00
CA LYS A 106 -21.87 -19.41 -33.25
C LYS A 106 -22.69 -19.65 -31.97
N GLU A 107 -22.01 -19.89 -30.86
CA GLU A 107 -22.66 -20.13 -29.57
C GLU A 107 -23.38 -18.88 -29.06
N VAL A 108 -22.73 -17.73 -29.12
CA VAL A 108 -23.32 -16.44 -28.75
C VAL A 108 -24.57 -16.13 -29.60
N ARG A 109 -24.54 -16.28 -30.93
CA ARG A 109 -25.73 -16.06 -31.80
C ARG A 109 -26.88 -17.01 -31.52
N ASN A 110 -26.58 -18.21 -31.10
CA ASN A 110 -27.57 -19.19 -30.71
C ASN A 110 -28.17 -18.95 -29.30
N GLY A 111 -27.66 -17.95 -28.57
CA GLY A 111 -28.06 -17.64 -27.19
C GLY A 111 -27.50 -18.65 -26.17
N ARG A 112 -26.40 -19.29 -26.52
CA ARG A 112 -25.65 -20.19 -25.61
C ARG A 112 -24.44 -19.50 -25.02
N TYR A 113 -23.86 -20.13 -23.99
CA TYR A 113 -22.62 -19.68 -23.38
C TYR A 113 -21.44 -19.96 -24.31
N SER A 114 -20.53 -18.97 -24.37
CA SER A 114 -19.19 -19.19 -24.89
C SER A 114 -18.19 -18.75 -23.81
N ASN A 115 -17.15 -19.54 -23.57
CA ASN A 115 -16.15 -19.29 -22.56
C ASN A 115 -14.92 -18.66 -23.22
N VAL A 116 -14.65 -17.42 -22.90
CA VAL A 116 -13.36 -16.78 -23.19
C VAL A 116 -12.39 -17.19 -22.10
N MET A 117 -11.27 -17.80 -22.48
CA MET A 117 -10.26 -18.21 -21.51
C MET A 117 -9.32 -17.07 -21.23
N PHE A 118 -9.07 -16.86 -19.94
CA PHE A 118 -8.14 -15.88 -19.43
C PHE A 118 -7.02 -16.57 -18.67
N MET A 119 -5.79 -16.33 -19.09
CA MET A 119 -4.59 -16.85 -18.45
C MET A 119 -3.71 -15.68 -18.01
N VAL A 120 -3.17 -15.76 -16.80
CA VAL A 120 -2.28 -14.74 -16.26
C VAL A 120 -1.08 -15.37 -15.58
N ASN A 121 0.06 -14.75 -15.74
CA ASN A 121 1.27 -15.16 -15.03
C ASN A 121 1.15 -14.77 -13.55
N GLY A 122 0.86 -15.74 -12.68
CA GLY A 122 0.67 -15.55 -11.24
C GLY A 122 1.93 -15.16 -10.45
N SER A 123 3.08 -15.01 -11.09
CA SER A 123 4.31 -14.58 -10.43
C SER A 123 4.23 -13.15 -9.88
N ASN A 124 3.32 -12.33 -10.40
CA ASN A 124 3.04 -10.98 -9.95
C ASN A 124 1.56 -10.82 -9.59
N MET A 125 1.26 -10.82 -8.27
CA MET A 125 -0.11 -10.71 -7.77
C MET A 125 -0.80 -9.40 -8.17
N VAL A 126 -0.02 -8.33 -8.39
CA VAL A 126 -0.55 -7.03 -8.82
C VAL A 126 -1.12 -7.13 -10.22
N PHE A 127 -0.34 -7.66 -11.16
CA PHE A 127 -0.80 -7.86 -12.53
C PHE A 127 -1.98 -8.82 -12.58
N THR A 128 -1.93 -9.90 -11.78
CA THR A 128 -3.03 -10.87 -11.71
C THR A 128 -4.34 -10.22 -11.27
N SER A 129 -4.32 -9.45 -10.20
CA SER A 129 -5.52 -8.81 -9.64
C SER A 129 -6.07 -7.73 -10.57
N MET A 130 -5.20 -6.86 -11.08
CA MET A 130 -5.61 -5.72 -11.92
C MET A 130 -6.14 -6.20 -13.27
N SER A 131 -5.44 -7.12 -13.93
CA SER A 131 -5.86 -7.66 -15.22
C SER A 131 -7.13 -8.49 -15.12
N GLY A 132 -7.29 -9.27 -14.04
CA GLY A 132 -8.51 -10.05 -13.81
C GLY A 132 -9.75 -9.18 -13.72
N LEU A 133 -9.68 -8.10 -12.94
CA LEU A 133 -10.79 -7.15 -12.80
C LEU A 133 -11.07 -6.42 -14.12
N ALA A 134 -10.04 -5.90 -14.79
CA ALA A 134 -10.21 -5.15 -16.03
C ALA A 134 -10.83 -6.03 -17.15
N LEU A 135 -10.38 -7.28 -17.29
CA LEU A 135 -10.95 -8.21 -18.26
C LEU A 135 -12.38 -8.62 -17.91
N GLN A 136 -12.64 -8.92 -16.65
CA GLN A 136 -13.99 -9.28 -16.22
C GLN A 136 -14.99 -8.16 -16.51
N ASP A 137 -14.63 -6.92 -16.20
CA ASP A 137 -15.49 -5.76 -16.47
C ASP A 137 -15.70 -5.56 -17.97
N THR A 138 -14.64 -5.70 -18.78
CA THR A 138 -14.73 -5.57 -20.25
C THR A 138 -15.60 -6.66 -20.86
N VAL A 139 -15.39 -7.92 -20.48
CA VAL A 139 -16.17 -9.06 -21.01
C VAL A 139 -17.63 -8.98 -20.58
N ASN A 140 -17.91 -8.59 -19.32
CA ASN A 140 -19.27 -8.42 -18.85
C ASN A 140 -20.00 -7.30 -19.61
N ALA A 141 -19.36 -6.13 -19.78
CA ALA A 141 -19.92 -5.01 -20.53
C ALA A 141 -20.19 -5.39 -22.00
N PHE A 142 -19.28 -6.13 -22.62
CA PHE A 142 -19.47 -6.66 -23.97
C PHE A 142 -20.63 -7.64 -24.05
N SER A 143 -20.72 -8.58 -23.10
CA SER A 143 -21.78 -9.57 -23.03
C SER A 143 -23.17 -8.89 -22.90
N ASP A 144 -23.30 -7.90 -22.05
CA ASP A 144 -24.52 -7.14 -21.87
C ASP A 144 -24.93 -6.39 -23.16
N LYS A 145 -23.97 -5.74 -23.84
CA LYS A 145 -24.23 -5.07 -25.13
C LYS A 145 -24.74 -6.05 -26.19
N VAL A 146 -24.11 -7.23 -26.28
CA VAL A 146 -24.47 -8.26 -27.25
C VAL A 146 -25.84 -8.87 -26.93
N ALA A 147 -26.13 -9.16 -25.66
CA ALA A 147 -27.41 -9.71 -25.22
C ALA A 147 -28.57 -8.75 -25.52
N VAL A 148 -28.42 -7.47 -25.20
CA VAL A 148 -29.40 -6.43 -25.51
C VAL A 148 -29.65 -6.33 -27.03
N LYS A 149 -28.60 -6.30 -27.82
CA LYS A 149 -28.69 -6.23 -29.28
C LYS A 149 -29.41 -7.43 -29.91
N GLN A 150 -29.10 -8.64 -29.43
CA GLN A 150 -29.75 -9.85 -29.92
C GLN A 150 -31.24 -9.88 -29.58
N MET A 151 -31.60 -9.50 -28.37
CA MET A 151 -32.98 -9.49 -27.92
C MET A 151 -33.79 -8.41 -28.63
N ALA A 152 -33.21 -7.24 -28.89
CA ALA A 152 -33.84 -6.19 -29.71
C ALA A 152 -34.16 -6.68 -31.12
N LEU A 153 -33.22 -7.41 -31.73
CA LEU A 153 -33.44 -8.01 -33.05
C LEU A 153 -34.54 -9.08 -33.07
N ARG A 154 -34.72 -9.82 -31.97
CA ARG A 154 -35.76 -10.88 -31.85
C ARG A 154 -37.13 -10.36 -31.48
N THR A 155 -37.22 -9.29 -30.72
CA THR A 155 -38.45 -8.79 -30.11
C THR A 155 -38.98 -7.52 -30.73
N GLY A 156 -38.14 -6.78 -31.50
CA GLY A 156 -38.47 -5.44 -32.05
C GLY A 156 -38.62 -4.36 -30.96
N VAL A 157 -38.26 -4.62 -29.72
CA VAL A 157 -38.38 -3.70 -28.58
C VAL A 157 -37.13 -2.83 -28.47
N ASN A 158 -37.30 -1.58 -28.06
CA ASN A 158 -36.16 -0.65 -27.89
C ASN A 158 -35.13 -1.13 -26.85
N ASN A 159 -33.83 -0.94 -27.17
CA ASN A 159 -32.71 -1.42 -26.39
C ASN A 159 -32.73 -0.99 -24.92
N GLU A 160 -33.18 0.23 -24.60
CA GLU A 160 -33.25 0.75 -23.22
C GLU A 160 -34.23 -0.02 -22.33
N ARG A 161 -35.36 -0.47 -22.88
CA ARG A 161 -36.35 -1.28 -22.13
C ARG A 161 -35.92 -2.72 -21.95
N LEU A 162 -35.06 -3.22 -22.85
CA LEU A 162 -34.54 -4.58 -22.80
C LEU A 162 -33.38 -4.70 -21.80
N SER A 163 -32.49 -3.72 -21.73
CA SER A 163 -31.38 -3.74 -20.75
C SER A 163 -31.88 -3.85 -19.31
N GLN A 164 -33.01 -3.16 -18.99
CA GLN A 164 -33.63 -3.24 -17.66
C GLN A 164 -34.31 -4.59 -17.36
N LYS A 165 -34.71 -5.34 -18.40
CA LYS A 165 -35.39 -6.65 -18.24
C LYS A 165 -34.43 -7.83 -18.27
N LEU A 166 -33.29 -7.71 -18.95
CA LEU A 166 -32.31 -8.79 -19.10
C LEU A 166 -31.41 -8.98 -17.88
N THR A 167 -31.26 -7.94 -17.09
CA THR A 167 -30.51 -7.98 -15.81
C THR A 167 -31.45 -7.70 -14.64
N PRO A 168 -32.37 -8.63 -14.29
CA PRO A 168 -33.31 -8.45 -13.18
C PRO A 168 -32.59 -8.28 -11.84
N VAL A 169 -31.34 -8.74 -11.75
CA VAL A 169 -30.44 -8.49 -10.62
C VAL A 169 -29.12 -7.98 -11.20
N SER A 170 -28.88 -6.68 -11.07
CA SER A 170 -27.58 -6.10 -11.40
C SER A 170 -26.68 -6.12 -10.17
N PHE A 171 -25.47 -6.63 -10.30
CA PHE A 171 -24.46 -6.57 -9.25
C PHE A 171 -23.65 -5.29 -9.44
N ASN A 172 -24.01 -4.26 -8.67
CA ASN A 172 -23.27 -3.00 -8.63
C ASN A 172 -22.37 -3.00 -7.39
N TRP A 173 -21.08 -3.05 -7.58
CA TRP A 173 -20.13 -2.92 -6.50
C TRP A 173 -19.46 -1.56 -6.51
N ARG A 174 -19.22 -1.02 -5.33
CA ARG A 174 -18.55 0.25 -5.14
C ARG A 174 -17.43 0.05 -4.14
N ILE A 175 -16.21 0.25 -4.59
CA ILE A 175 -15.04 0.24 -3.71
C ILE A 175 -15.03 1.57 -2.94
N LEU A 176 -15.12 1.47 -1.62
CA LEU A 176 -15.05 2.63 -0.73
C LEU A 176 -13.59 2.95 -0.39
N ASN A 177 -13.32 4.21 -0.08
CA ASN A 177 -12.05 4.73 0.45
C ASN A 177 -10.85 4.69 -0.51
N ASN A 178 -10.81 3.80 -1.47
CA ASN A 178 -9.82 3.76 -2.55
C ASN A 178 -10.45 3.24 -3.84
N PRO A 179 -11.39 3.98 -4.44
CA PRO A 179 -12.15 3.52 -5.60
C PRO A 179 -11.28 3.27 -6.83
N THR A 180 -10.16 3.96 -6.93
CA THR A 180 -9.19 3.76 -8.02
C THR A 180 -8.18 2.66 -7.73
N GLN A 181 -8.26 1.99 -6.57
CA GLN A 181 -7.28 0.99 -6.12
C GLN A 181 -5.82 1.49 -6.19
N SER A 182 -5.63 2.78 -5.90
CA SER A 182 -4.34 3.45 -6.02
C SER A 182 -3.32 2.90 -5.03
N TYR A 183 -2.18 2.46 -5.54
CA TYR A 183 -1.01 2.06 -4.75
C TYR A 183 -0.41 3.23 -3.98
N LEU A 184 -0.51 4.45 -4.52
CA LEU A 184 -0.10 5.67 -3.82
C LEU A 184 -0.82 5.80 -2.48
N LEU A 185 -2.14 5.69 -2.49
CA LEU A 185 -2.96 5.80 -1.26
C LEU A 185 -2.70 4.64 -0.30
N PHE A 186 -2.45 3.44 -0.82
CA PHE A 186 -2.25 2.27 0.00
C PHE A 186 -0.84 2.22 0.60
N PHE A 187 0.22 2.33 -0.18
CA PHE A 187 1.59 2.09 0.28
C PHE A 187 2.35 3.33 0.74
N CYS A 188 2.16 4.50 0.09
CA CYS A 188 2.98 5.67 0.35
C CYS A 188 2.93 6.12 1.83
N VAL A 189 1.72 6.20 2.40
CA VAL A 189 1.53 6.59 3.80
C VAL A 189 2.15 5.56 4.75
N GLY A 190 1.93 4.27 4.50
CA GLY A 190 2.46 3.20 5.35
C GLY A 190 3.99 3.15 5.35
N LEU A 191 4.60 3.28 4.18
CA LEU A 191 6.06 3.30 4.05
C LEU A 191 6.68 4.54 4.69
N ALA A 192 6.04 5.72 4.54
CA ALA A 192 6.48 6.94 5.21
C ALA A 192 6.44 6.81 6.74
N LEU A 193 5.37 6.24 7.29
CA LEU A 193 5.26 6.01 8.73
C LEU A 193 6.25 4.96 9.26
N THR A 194 6.55 3.95 8.44
CA THR A 194 7.61 2.98 8.75
C THR A 194 8.99 3.63 8.77
N ALA A 195 9.26 4.53 7.84
CA ALA A 195 10.48 5.31 7.83
C ALA A 195 10.57 6.27 9.02
N PHE A 196 9.44 6.85 9.44
CA PHE A 196 9.36 7.66 10.65
C PHE A 196 9.72 6.86 11.91
N GLN A 197 9.20 5.63 12.05
CA GLN A 197 9.62 4.71 13.10
C GLN A 197 11.13 4.45 13.06
N THR A 198 11.64 4.10 11.88
CA THR A 198 13.05 3.78 11.67
C THR A 198 13.96 4.94 12.05
N GLY A 199 13.66 6.13 11.53
CA GLY A 199 14.41 7.34 11.82
C GLY A 199 14.37 7.72 13.29
N THR A 200 13.21 7.55 13.94
CA THR A 200 13.06 7.77 15.39
C THR A 200 13.92 6.80 16.19
N LEU A 201 13.87 5.50 15.89
CA LEU A 201 14.70 4.49 16.57
C LEU A 201 16.20 4.77 16.40
N MET A 202 16.66 5.07 15.20
CA MET A 202 18.06 5.37 14.92
C MET A 202 18.53 6.63 15.66
N THR A 203 17.70 7.68 15.69
CA THR A 203 17.99 8.91 16.43
C THR A 203 18.12 8.66 17.93
N VAL A 204 17.23 7.82 18.50
CA VAL A 204 17.31 7.40 19.90
C VAL A 204 18.61 6.65 20.18
N GLY A 205 19.00 5.73 19.28
CA GLY A 205 20.25 5.00 19.41
C GLY A 205 21.48 5.90 19.44
N ALA A 206 21.57 6.84 18.52
CA ALA A 206 22.62 7.84 18.48
C ALA A 206 22.68 8.67 19.76
N ALA A 207 21.50 9.06 20.28
CA ALA A 207 21.40 9.84 21.52
C ALA A 207 21.85 9.04 22.77
N VAL A 208 21.50 7.78 22.84
CA VAL A 208 21.90 6.90 23.96
C VAL A 208 23.41 6.61 23.93
N HIS A 209 23.94 6.25 22.76
CA HIS A 209 25.36 5.92 22.64
C HIS A 209 26.27 7.13 22.86
N GLN A 210 25.84 8.33 22.50
CA GLN A 210 26.55 9.53 22.87
C GLN A 210 26.67 9.68 24.39
N ASP A 211 25.59 9.49 25.14
CA ASP A 211 25.63 9.58 26.60
C ASP A 211 26.50 8.48 27.23
N LEU A 212 26.51 7.28 26.66
CA LEU A 212 27.39 6.21 27.13
C LEU A 212 28.87 6.55 26.95
N THR A 213 29.22 7.30 25.91
CA THR A 213 30.59 7.78 25.69
C THR A 213 30.94 8.99 26.56
N GLU A 214 29.95 9.86 26.84
CA GLU A 214 30.11 11.08 27.65
C GLU A 214 29.68 10.88 29.12
N PHE A 215 29.68 9.63 29.63
CA PHE A 215 29.12 9.25 30.92
C PHE A 215 29.58 10.13 32.11
N LYS A 216 30.81 10.59 32.10
CA LYS A 216 31.36 11.50 33.15
C LYS A 216 30.57 12.79 33.32
N LEU A 217 29.93 13.28 32.26
CA LEU A 217 29.12 14.52 32.30
C LEU A 217 27.77 14.31 32.98
N LEU A 218 27.32 13.06 33.13
CA LEU A 218 26.02 12.67 33.65
C LEU A 218 26.09 12.12 35.07
N GLU A 219 27.32 12.01 35.63
CA GLU A 219 27.51 11.53 37.01
C GLU A 219 26.64 12.31 38.01
N GLY A 220 25.95 11.56 38.91
CA GLY A 220 25.06 12.14 39.91
C GLY A 220 23.64 12.47 39.39
N THR A 221 23.33 12.23 38.14
CA THR A 221 21.96 12.42 37.62
C THR A 221 21.16 11.12 37.76
N PRO A 222 19.99 11.12 38.47
CA PRO A 222 19.14 9.92 38.55
C PRO A 222 18.67 9.46 37.19
N LEU A 223 18.83 8.14 36.92
CA LEU A 223 18.46 7.52 35.63
C LEU A 223 17.03 7.86 35.15
N PRO A 224 15.98 7.81 35.99
CA PRO A 224 14.62 8.17 35.54
C PRO A 224 14.53 9.61 35.04
N ARG A 225 15.27 10.54 35.65
CA ARG A 225 15.29 11.95 35.21
C ARG A 225 16.01 12.12 33.89
N LEU A 226 17.09 11.36 33.69
CA LEU A 226 17.83 11.35 32.41
C LEU A 226 16.96 10.82 31.28
N LEU A 227 16.31 9.66 31.49
CA LEU A 227 15.42 9.03 30.51
C LEU A 227 14.23 9.92 30.17
N LEU A 228 13.60 10.55 31.17
CA LEU A 228 12.48 11.45 30.95
C LEU A 228 12.89 12.71 30.15
N GLY A 229 14.06 13.28 30.47
CA GLY A 229 14.58 14.43 29.74
C GLY A 229 14.89 14.12 28.29
N LYS A 230 15.49 12.96 28.03
CA LYS A 230 15.71 12.44 26.67
C LYS A 230 14.40 12.18 25.94
N PHE A 231 13.49 11.48 26.58
CA PHE A 231 12.17 11.20 26.01
C PHE A 231 11.48 12.47 25.53
N ILE A 232 11.38 13.49 26.40
CA ILE A 232 10.71 14.76 26.07
C ILE A 232 11.42 15.45 24.89
N ALA A 233 12.76 15.52 24.91
CA ALA A 233 13.52 16.17 23.86
C ALA A 233 13.36 15.48 22.50
N LEU A 234 13.52 14.17 22.47
CA LEU A 234 13.41 13.37 21.24
C LEU A 234 11.97 13.34 20.73
N TRP A 235 10.99 13.34 21.66
CA TRP A 235 9.58 13.41 21.28
C TRP A 235 9.24 14.74 20.62
N LEU A 236 9.70 15.86 21.18
CA LEU A 236 9.53 17.19 20.55
C LEU A 236 10.18 17.27 19.18
N LEU A 237 11.37 16.70 19.01
CA LEU A 237 12.04 16.63 17.71
C LEU A 237 11.28 15.76 16.71
N ALA A 238 10.71 14.63 17.16
CA ALA A 238 9.88 13.81 16.31
C ALA A 238 8.64 14.55 15.80
N GLN A 239 8.02 15.42 16.65
CA GLN A 239 6.91 16.28 16.21
C GLN A 239 7.34 17.29 15.15
N CYS A 240 8.57 17.83 15.24
CA CYS A 240 9.10 18.73 14.21
C CYS A 240 9.24 18.08 12.82
N SER A 241 9.38 16.74 12.76
CA SER A 241 9.33 15.99 11.50
C SER A 241 7.90 15.65 11.08
N PHE A 242 7.08 15.21 12.03
CA PHE A 242 5.76 14.67 11.77
C PHE A 242 4.70 15.74 11.44
N ILE A 243 4.71 16.88 12.14
CA ILE A 243 3.75 17.97 11.88
C ILE A 243 3.86 18.52 10.45
N PRO A 244 5.04 18.89 9.93
CA PRO A 244 5.17 19.32 8.54
C PRO A 244 4.70 18.24 7.54
N PHE A 245 4.97 16.97 7.83
CA PHE A 245 4.47 15.86 6.99
C PHE A 245 2.95 15.84 6.92
N LEU A 246 2.24 16.04 8.04
CA LEU A 246 0.79 16.07 8.06
C LEU A 246 0.21 17.31 7.37
N LEU A 247 0.88 18.46 7.47
CA LEU A 247 0.39 19.72 6.89
C LEU A 247 0.57 19.79 5.38
N TRP A 248 1.74 19.37 4.88
CA TRP A 248 2.11 19.53 3.46
C TRP A 248 2.11 18.23 2.67
N GLY A 249 2.25 17.09 3.34
CA GLY A 249 2.33 15.80 2.65
C GLY A 249 1.10 15.52 1.78
N LYS A 250 -0.10 15.89 2.25
CA LYS A 250 -1.34 15.73 1.47
C LYS A 250 -1.30 16.49 0.14
N ASP A 251 -0.73 17.71 0.14
CA ASP A 251 -0.76 18.59 -1.02
C ASP A 251 0.28 18.20 -2.08
N ILE A 252 1.40 17.59 -1.66
CA ILE A 252 2.48 17.16 -2.56
C ILE A 252 1.99 16.09 -3.56
N TRP A 253 1.21 15.12 -3.09
CA TRP A 253 0.73 14.01 -3.91
C TRP A 253 -0.79 14.00 -4.12
N GLY A 254 -1.50 15.05 -3.68
CA GLY A 254 -2.95 15.12 -3.79
C GLY A 254 -3.69 14.06 -2.95
N ILE A 255 -3.10 13.63 -1.84
CA ILE A 255 -3.71 12.62 -0.95
C ILE A 255 -4.86 13.27 -0.18
N ASN A 256 -6.09 12.89 -0.50
CA ASN A 256 -7.25 13.33 0.26
C ASN A 256 -7.30 12.62 1.62
N MET A 257 -7.00 13.35 2.69
CA MET A 257 -7.16 12.86 4.05
C MET A 257 -8.58 13.13 4.53
N HIS A 258 -9.32 12.08 4.88
CA HIS A 258 -10.71 12.17 5.34
C HIS A 258 -10.83 12.38 6.85
N CYS A 259 -9.69 12.39 7.58
CA CYS A 259 -9.65 12.58 9.03
C CYS A 259 -9.34 14.02 9.43
N SER A 260 -9.67 14.35 10.70
CA SER A 260 -9.20 15.57 11.32
C SER A 260 -7.68 15.56 11.51
N PHE A 261 -7.02 16.72 11.37
CA PHE A 261 -5.60 16.86 11.68
C PHE A 261 -5.27 16.34 13.10
N TRP A 262 -6.13 16.62 14.06
CA TRP A 262 -5.91 16.23 15.45
C TRP A 262 -5.94 14.73 15.69
N ASP A 263 -6.80 13.99 14.96
CA ASP A 263 -6.92 12.54 15.12
C ASP A 263 -5.63 11.84 14.72
N ILE A 264 -5.12 12.16 13.53
CA ILE A 264 -3.88 11.55 13.04
C ILE A 264 -2.64 12.08 13.79
N TYR A 265 -2.66 13.35 14.20
CA TYR A 265 -1.58 13.92 15.00
C TYR A 265 -1.48 13.24 16.37
N LEU A 266 -2.58 13.08 17.09
CA LEU A 266 -2.59 12.41 18.39
C LEU A 266 -2.11 10.97 18.29
N LEU A 267 -2.59 10.24 17.26
CA LEU A 267 -2.13 8.89 16.99
C LEU A 267 -0.61 8.84 16.77
N GLY A 268 -0.08 9.72 15.92
CA GLY A 268 1.35 9.80 15.63
C GLY A 268 2.19 10.28 16.81
N ALA A 269 1.66 11.18 17.64
CA ALA A 269 2.32 11.64 18.85
C ALA A 269 2.47 10.52 19.88
N VAL A 270 1.44 9.69 20.05
CA VAL A 270 1.49 8.49 20.90
C VAL A 270 2.42 7.44 20.29
N GLY A 271 2.31 7.18 18.98
CA GLY A 271 3.15 6.22 18.26
C GLY A 271 4.64 6.58 18.36
N SER A 272 5.01 7.84 18.13
CA SER A 272 6.40 8.30 18.28
C SER A 272 6.91 8.13 19.71
N GLY A 273 6.06 8.38 20.71
CA GLY A 273 6.38 8.12 22.11
C GLY A 273 6.71 6.64 22.37
N ALA A 274 5.91 5.72 21.82
CA ALA A 274 6.16 4.29 21.94
C ALA A 274 7.47 3.86 21.26
N PHE A 275 7.79 4.42 20.07
CA PHE A 275 9.06 4.15 19.39
C PHE A 275 10.26 4.65 20.17
N ILE A 276 10.15 5.84 20.79
CA ILE A 276 11.22 6.39 21.64
C ILE A 276 11.40 5.52 22.89
N CYS A 277 10.33 5.10 23.55
CA CYS A 277 10.42 4.20 24.71
C CYS A 277 11.10 2.88 24.33
N LEU A 278 10.71 2.28 23.20
CA LEU A 278 11.34 1.07 22.68
C LEU A 278 12.84 1.28 22.44
N GLY A 279 13.20 2.38 21.77
CA GLY A 279 14.60 2.71 21.47
C GLY A 279 15.42 2.96 22.75
N LEU A 280 14.90 3.74 23.71
CA LEU A 280 15.56 3.98 24.98
C LEU A 280 15.76 2.69 25.80
N GLY A 281 14.80 1.77 25.70
CA GLY A 281 14.90 0.47 26.36
C GLY A 281 15.91 -0.47 25.71
N LEU A 282 16.01 -0.48 24.40
CA LEU A 282 16.84 -1.43 23.66
C LEU A 282 18.28 -0.93 23.39
N ALA A 283 18.48 0.36 23.12
CA ALA A 283 19.78 0.90 22.70
C ALA A 283 20.94 0.57 23.68
N PRO A 284 20.75 0.59 25.02
CA PRO A 284 21.84 0.31 25.96
C PRO A 284 22.40 -1.12 25.90
N TYR A 285 21.65 -2.08 25.34
CA TYR A 285 22.10 -3.47 25.21
C TYR A 285 23.07 -3.70 24.05
N PHE A 286 23.23 -2.73 23.17
CA PHE A 286 24.14 -2.81 22.04
C PHE A 286 25.49 -2.19 22.37
N LYS A 287 26.55 -2.82 21.92
CA LYS A 287 27.92 -2.42 22.20
C LYS A 287 28.27 -1.03 21.65
N ASP A 288 27.72 -0.71 20.49
CA ASP A 288 27.97 0.55 19.78
C ASP A 288 26.74 0.96 18.94
N GLU A 289 26.73 2.22 18.51
CA GLU A 289 25.68 2.82 17.69
C GLU A 289 25.44 2.04 16.40
N MET A 290 26.52 1.56 15.75
CA MET A 290 26.42 0.89 14.45
C MET A 290 25.73 -0.48 14.57
N ASN A 291 26.02 -1.23 15.62
CA ASN A 291 25.33 -2.51 15.88
C ASN A 291 23.86 -2.30 16.20
N TYR A 292 23.52 -1.22 16.93
CA TYR A 292 22.14 -0.86 17.18
C TYR A 292 21.39 -0.47 15.87
N ILE A 293 22.01 0.33 14.99
CA ILE A 293 21.44 0.70 13.69
C ILE A 293 21.16 -0.55 12.84
N ARG A 294 22.10 -1.51 12.80
CA ARG A 294 21.90 -2.78 12.09
C ARG A 294 20.72 -3.57 12.65
N ALA A 295 20.59 -3.61 13.98
CA ALA A 295 19.46 -4.27 14.63
C ALA A 295 18.13 -3.56 14.32
N CYS A 296 18.10 -2.22 14.28
CA CYS A 296 16.91 -1.47 13.86
C CYS A 296 16.50 -1.80 12.43
N LEU A 297 17.45 -1.89 11.49
CA LEU A 297 17.14 -2.27 10.10
C LEU A 297 16.60 -3.70 10.00
N LEU A 298 17.14 -4.64 10.76
CA LEU A 298 16.61 -6.01 10.83
C LEU A 298 15.21 -6.06 11.47
N TYR A 299 14.96 -5.20 12.45
CA TYR A 299 13.67 -5.12 13.16
C TYR A 299 12.55 -4.52 12.30
N VAL A 300 12.86 -3.50 11.50
CA VAL A 300 11.84 -2.71 10.79
C VAL A 300 11.10 -3.51 9.73
N VAL A 301 11.76 -4.38 9.00
CA VAL A 301 11.14 -5.17 7.94
C VAL A 301 10.09 -6.15 8.50
N PRO A 302 10.41 -7.00 9.49
CA PRO A 302 9.39 -7.83 10.15
C PRO A 302 8.28 -7.00 10.82
N ALA A 303 8.63 -5.86 11.43
CA ALA A 303 7.65 -4.97 12.06
C ALA A 303 6.62 -4.47 11.07
N PHE A 304 7.03 -4.05 9.87
CA PHE A 304 6.12 -3.61 8.81
C PHE A 304 5.24 -4.75 8.28
N LEU A 305 5.84 -5.90 7.97
CA LEU A 305 5.11 -7.04 7.42
C LEU A 305 4.07 -7.61 8.40
N LEU A 306 4.42 -7.68 9.69
CA LEU A 306 3.54 -8.21 10.73
C LEU A 306 2.60 -7.15 11.34
N SER A 307 2.70 -5.89 10.92
CA SER A 307 1.89 -4.80 11.47
C SER A 307 0.39 -4.89 11.14
N GLY A 308 -0.01 -5.79 10.24
CA GLY A 308 -1.39 -5.82 9.73
C GLY A 308 -1.60 -4.90 8.52
N TYR A 309 -0.56 -4.21 8.06
CA TYR A 309 -0.66 -3.28 6.95
C TYR A 309 -0.71 -3.98 5.59
N THR A 310 0.25 -4.85 5.33
CA THR A 310 0.36 -5.63 4.08
C THR A 310 -0.52 -6.87 4.11
N TRP A 311 -0.60 -7.53 5.25
CA TRP A 311 -1.43 -8.71 5.48
C TRP A 311 -2.30 -8.48 6.71
N PRO A 312 -3.64 -8.59 6.61
CA PRO A 312 -4.54 -8.28 7.71
C PRO A 312 -4.25 -9.12 8.96
N LEU A 313 -4.25 -8.48 10.14
CA LEU A 313 -3.96 -9.17 11.41
C LEU A 313 -4.90 -10.37 11.66
N PHE A 314 -6.20 -10.21 11.36
CA PHE A 314 -7.18 -11.29 11.56
C PHE A 314 -6.93 -12.53 10.68
N ALA A 315 -6.19 -12.38 9.59
CA ALA A 315 -5.81 -13.50 8.71
C ALA A 315 -4.51 -14.19 9.14
N MET A 316 -3.83 -13.67 10.18
CA MET A 316 -2.66 -14.30 10.77
C MET A 316 -3.06 -15.31 11.85
N PRO A 317 -2.26 -16.38 12.08
CA PRO A 317 -2.43 -17.24 13.24
C PRO A 317 -2.37 -16.46 14.56
N ASP A 318 -3.12 -16.87 15.58
CA ASP A 318 -3.27 -16.14 16.86
C ASP A 318 -1.94 -15.83 17.54
N TYR A 319 -1.00 -16.77 17.52
CA TYR A 319 0.34 -16.58 18.11
C TYR A 319 1.14 -15.49 17.40
N MET A 320 0.96 -15.33 16.07
CA MET A 320 1.60 -14.28 15.30
C MET A 320 0.95 -12.92 15.54
N GLN A 321 -0.38 -12.88 15.70
CA GLN A 321 -1.09 -11.66 16.07
C GLN A 321 -0.61 -11.16 17.44
N TRP A 322 -0.51 -12.08 18.43
CA TRP A 322 0.01 -11.77 19.74
C TRP A 322 1.46 -11.25 19.68
N PHE A 323 2.32 -11.96 18.94
CA PHE A 323 3.71 -11.56 18.72
C PHE A 323 3.81 -10.15 18.11
N ALA A 324 3.05 -9.88 17.05
CA ALA A 324 3.01 -8.58 16.39
C ALA A 324 2.58 -7.45 17.35
N LYS A 325 1.51 -7.67 18.11
CA LYS A 325 0.95 -6.69 19.04
C LYS A 325 1.90 -6.38 20.23
N VAL A 326 2.67 -7.36 20.69
CA VAL A 326 3.58 -7.21 21.85
C VAL A 326 4.92 -6.62 21.43
N PHE A 327 5.51 -7.12 20.35
CA PHE A 327 6.89 -6.76 19.98
C PHE A 327 6.99 -5.58 19.01
N PHE A 328 5.92 -5.26 18.28
CA PHE A 328 5.95 -4.21 17.27
C PHE A 328 4.94 -3.09 17.57
N PRO A 329 5.34 -2.02 18.26
CA PRO A 329 4.46 -0.87 18.53
C PRO A 329 3.82 -0.27 17.27
N ILE A 330 4.48 -0.40 16.11
CA ILE A 330 3.95 0.07 14.82
C ILE A 330 2.60 -0.59 14.47
N THR A 331 2.34 -1.81 14.94
CA THR A 331 1.07 -2.51 14.74
C THR A 331 -0.13 -1.71 15.24
N TRP A 332 0.04 -0.99 16.34
CA TRP A 332 -1.00 -0.16 16.96
C TRP A 332 -1.13 1.23 16.33
N PHE A 333 -0.20 1.57 15.45
CA PHE A 333 -0.10 2.89 14.87
C PHE A 333 -0.45 2.92 13.37
N ILE A 334 0.19 2.05 12.57
CA ILE A 334 0.19 2.16 11.11
C ILE A 334 -1.17 1.81 10.48
N THR A 335 -1.83 0.76 10.96
CA THR A 335 -3.14 0.33 10.46
C THR A 335 -4.25 1.32 10.81
N PRO A 336 -4.38 1.79 12.08
CA PRO A 336 -5.28 2.89 12.40
C PRO A 336 -4.98 4.18 11.62
N ALA A 337 -3.70 4.53 11.40
CA ALA A 337 -3.35 5.70 10.62
C ALA A 337 -3.86 5.59 9.17
N ARG A 338 -3.71 4.43 8.53
CA ARG A 338 -4.25 4.17 7.20
C ARG A 338 -5.77 4.34 7.17
N SER A 339 -6.47 3.73 8.12
CA SER A 339 -7.94 3.81 8.19
C SER A 339 -8.41 5.24 8.40
N LEU A 340 -7.77 6.01 9.29
CA LEU A 340 -8.06 7.43 9.48
C LEU A 340 -7.87 8.22 8.19
N VAL A 341 -6.74 8.04 7.50
CA VAL A 341 -6.46 8.77 6.26
C VAL A 341 -7.47 8.45 5.17
N LEU A 342 -7.82 7.17 4.98
CA LEU A 342 -8.65 6.72 3.87
C LEU A 342 -10.15 6.84 4.14
N SER A 343 -10.61 6.54 5.35
CA SER A 343 -12.04 6.48 5.68
C SER A 343 -12.52 7.55 6.65
N GLY A 344 -11.61 8.25 7.32
CA GLY A 344 -11.95 9.20 8.40
C GLY A 344 -12.40 8.52 9.70
N ALA A 345 -12.39 7.19 9.75
CA ALA A 345 -12.79 6.41 10.91
C ALA A 345 -11.70 5.40 11.29
N THR A 346 -11.53 5.15 12.57
CA THR A 346 -10.70 4.05 13.05
C THR A 346 -11.48 2.76 12.86
N GLU A 347 -10.93 1.81 12.13
CA GLU A 347 -11.47 0.46 12.13
C GLU A 347 -11.29 -0.12 13.55
N HIS A 348 -12.36 -0.59 14.15
CA HIS A 348 -12.31 -1.31 15.42
C HIS A 348 -11.71 -2.70 15.17
N TYR A 349 -10.40 -2.77 15.02
CA TYR A 349 -9.70 -4.06 15.00
C TYR A 349 -9.66 -4.62 16.42
N GLY A 350 -10.69 -5.44 16.73
CA GLY A 350 -10.59 -6.48 17.73
C GLY A 350 -9.99 -6.09 19.08
N LEU A 351 -10.63 -5.19 19.81
CA LEU A 351 -10.56 -5.10 21.28
C LEU A 351 -11.70 -5.95 21.89
N ASN A 352 -12.05 -7.06 21.25
CA ASN A 352 -12.91 -8.09 21.87
C ASN A 352 -12.04 -9.27 22.29
#